data_cb4fb36e33e284a6e46fb2f2e29f7791
#
_entry.id   cb4fb36e33e284a6e46fb2f2e29f7791
#
_cell.length_a   1.000
_cell.length_b   1.000
_cell.length_c   1.000
_cell.angle_alpha   90.00
_cell.angle_beta   90.00
_cell.angle_gamma   90.00
#
_symmetry.space_group_name_H-M   'P 1'
#
loop_
_entity.id
_entity.type
_entity.pdbx_description
1 polymer ?
#
loop_
_entity_poly.entity_id
_entity_poly.type
_entity_poly.pdbx_seq_one_letter_code
_entity_poly.pdbx_strand_id
1 'polypeptide(L)'
;MVGMMSESVDYLNERLAFYKIDAAIRGELKVAWELLKPHMPRVIADFYRHVGKFPSMARLVGDHQERLSKAQAVHWQRLFNSGFDAGYLESVRAVARAHVRVGIKPDWYIGGYNVILADLTAALVKETRLRPGRLTRLINAVNGAVMFDMGIAVSVYHETLLAAGEQRRKRLAGEIDVFDHTFSDSLAALNKAAHVMRGASEQLGEATSRTTKQADSMTKTAEEMAGRAARSAAAAGSMAKSIETVENYAERAYEIAGKAAEQAKAADAGVRGLAEVTERIGSIVELIGGIARQTNLLALNATIEAARAGEAGLGFAVVAREVKTLSMQTAKATQEIADQIAAIQQATRATVSDLDGIGAVISEVVQAAEAITAAVENQAAATHSILTAVEEISQDAQGVADAVATVRAAAQDIGGIVTTVQTLASSLDEQAANMNGDVRRFFDRVAAA
;
A
#
# COMPACT_ATOMS: atom_id res chain seq x y z
N MET A 1 -70.04 -19.20 -7.54
CA MET A 1 -70.77 -18.91 -8.82
C MET A 1 -72.27 -18.86 -8.67
N VAL A 2 -72.95 -19.82 -7.94
CA VAL A 2 -74.43 -19.79 -7.77
C VAL A 2 -74.91 -18.61 -6.91
N GLY A 3 -74.19 -18.20 -5.84
CA GLY A 3 -74.53 -17.05 -5.00
C GLY A 3 -74.44 -15.71 -5.72
N MET A 4 -73.44 -15.50 -6.57
CA MET A 4 -73.28 -14.25 -7.33
C MET A 4 -74.30 -14.08 -8.46
N MET A 5 -74.90 -15.17 -8.99
CA MET A 5 -75.97 -15.08 -10.00
C MET A 5 -77.32 -14.76 -9.33
N SER A 6 -77.62 -15.23 -8.10
CA SER A 6 -78.84 -14.91 -7.35
C SER A 6 -78.86 -13.43 -6.98
N GLU A 7 -77.75 -12.88 -6.39
CA GLU A 7 -77.63 -11.45 -6.05
C GLU A 7 -77.79 -10.52 -7.30
N SER A 8 -77.35 -10.99 -8.49
CA SER A 8 -77.46 -10.20 -9.74
C SER A 8 -78.89 -10.12 -10.27
N VAL A 9 -79.73 -11.15 -10.08
CA VAL A 9 -81.13 -11.19 -10.54
C VAL A 9 -82.01 -10.37 -9.61
N ASP A 10 -81.80 -10.52 -8.27
CA ASP A 10 -82.57 -9.77 -7.29
C ASP A 10 -82.27 -8.25 -7.42
N TYR A 11 -81.03 -7.88 -7.56
CA TYR A 11 -80.62 -6.49 -7.83
C TYR A 11 -81.19 -5.92 -9.12
N LEU A 12 -81.26 -6.71 -10.20
CA LEU A 12 -81.87 -6.31 -11.45
C LEU A 12 -83.40 -6.04 -11.26
N ASN A 13 -84.12 -6.93 -10.55
CA ASN A 13 -85.55 -6.80 -10.28
C ASN A 13 -85.85 -5.56 -9.43
N GLU A 14 -85.06 -5.33 -8.38
CA GLU A 14 -85.16 -4.15 -7.53
C GLU A 14 -85.01 -2.83 -8.34
N ARG A 15 -83.99 -2.76 -9.21
CA ARG A 15 -83.76 -1.64 -10.13
C ARG A 15 -84.92 -1.44 -11.13
N LEU A 16 -85.41 -2.54 -11.72
CA LEU A 16 -86.57 -2.45 -12.63
C LEU A 16 -87.80 -1.93 -11.88
N ALA A 17 -88.04 -2.36 -10.68
CA ALA A 17 -89.15 -1.87 -9.82
C ALA A 17 -88.96 -0.38 -9.48
N PHE A 18 -87.74 0.07 -9.16
CA PHE A 18 -87.44 1.47 -8.88
C PHE A 18 -87.68 2.35 -10.12
N TYR A 19 -87.36 1.87 -11.34
CA TYR A 19 -87.64 2.55 -12.58
C TYR A 19 -89.09 2.39 -13.03
N LYS A 20 -89.93 1.67 -12.28
CA LYS A 20 -91.34 1.36 -12.59
C LYS A 20 -91.51 0.62 -13.93
N ILE A 21 -90.58 -0.26 -14.27
CA ILE A 21 -90.60 -1.08 -15.47
C ILE A 21 -91.23 -2.43 -15.13
N ASP A 22 -92.58 -2.42 -15.02
CA ASP A 22 -93.37 -3.60 -14.79
C ASP A 22 -93.75 -4.33 -16.09
N ALA A 23 -94.61 -5.36 -16.03
CA ALA A 23 -95.08 -6.11 -17.18
C ALA A 23 -95.91 -5.22 -18.15
N ALA A 24 -96.65 -4.20 -17.64
CA ALA A 24 -97.42 -3.28 -18.45
C ALA A 24 -96.50 -2.35 -19.28
N ILE A 25 -95.46 -1.79 -18.66
CA ILE A 25 -94.46 -0.98 -19.34
C ILE A 25 -93.68 -1.78 -20.36
N ARG A 26 -93.31 -3.03 -20.09
CA ARG A 26 -92.68 -3.95 -21.06
C ARG A 26 -93.63 -4.19 -22.28
N GLY A 27 -94.91 -4.29 -22.07
CA GLY A 27 -95.94 -4.37 -23.13
C GLY A 27 -95.97 -3.08 -23.97
N GLU A 28 -95.99 -1.89 -23.32
CA GLU A 28 -95.97 -0.61 -24.04
C GLU A 28 -94.63 -0.40 -24.82
N LEU A 29 -93.50 -0.90 -24.33
CA LEU A 29 -92.25 -0.89 -25.05
C LEU A 29 -92.28 -1.69 -26.36
N LYS A 30 -92.90 -2.89 -26.39
CA LYS A 30 -93.09 -3.66 -27.61
C LYS A 30 -93.95 -2.91 -28.60
N VAL A 31 -95.00 -2.25 -28.10
CA VAL A 31 -95.86 -1.43 -28.95
C VAL A 31 -95.10 -0.21 -29.47
N ALA A 32 -94.26 0.45 -28.63
CA ALA A 32 -93.40 1.54 -29.04
C ALA A 32 -92.41 1.13 -30.11
N TRP A 33 -91.86 -0.10 -30.00
CA TRP A 33 -90.91 -0.63 -31.00
C TRP A 33 -91.56 -0.77 -32.39
N GLU A 34 -92.70 -1.33 -32.48
CA GLU A 34 -93.39 -1.49 -33.76
C GLU A 34 -93.69 -0.11 -34.49
N LEU A 35 -93.89 0.92 -33.71
CA LEU A 35 -94.05 2.29 -34.17
C LEU A 35 -92.65 2.94 -34.53
N LEU A 36 -91.63 2.70 -33.72
CA LEU A 36 -90.34 3.30 -33.90
C LEU A 36 -89.42 2.59 -34.90
N LYS A 37 -89.58 1.28 -35.07
CA LYS A 37 -88.74 0.43 -35.91
C LYS A 37 -88.54 1.00 -37.33
N PRO A 38 -89.57 1.52 -38.03
CA PRO A 38 -89.39 2.12 -39.35
C PRO A 38 -88.55 3.43 -39.31
N HIS A 39 -88.48 4.10 -38.14
CA HIS A 39 -87.77 5.37 -37.97
C HIS A 39 -86.30 5.17 -37.51
N MET A 40 -85.96 3.98 -36.98
CA MET A 40 -84.62 3.70 -36.39
C MET A 40 -83.49 3.98 -37.37
N PRO A 41 -83.52 3.59 -38.65
CA PRO A 41 -82.41 3.85 -39.56
C PRO A 41 -82.13 5.36 -39.72
N ARG A 42 -83.18 6.20 -39.68
CA ARG A 42 -83.03 7.64 -39.70
C ARG A 42 -82.54 8.20 -38.41
N VAL A 43 -83.09 7.79 -37.30
CA VAL A 43 -82.62 8.21 -35.94
C VAL A 43 -81.13 7.93 -35.70
N ILE A 44 -80.69 6.73 -36.09
CA ILE A 44 -79.29 6.37 -35.96
C ILE A 44 -78.42 7.18 -36.92
N ALA A 45 -78.84 7.40 -38.15
CA ALA A 45 -78.09 8.23 -39.10
C ALA A 45 -78.00 9.69 -38.68
N ASP A 46 -79.07 10.26 -38.11
CA ASP A 46 -79.13 11.63 -37.56
C ASP A 46 -78.24 11.76 -36.33
N PHE A 47 -78.23 10.75 -35.49
CA PHE A 47 -77.31 10.65 -34.34
C PHE A 47 -75.85 10.68 -34.78
N TYR A 48 -75.41 9.81 -35.71
CA TYR A 48 -74.02 9.82 -36.15
C TYR A 48 -73.67 11.10 -36.93
N ARG A 49 -74.59 11.70 -37.63
CA ARG A 49 -74.41 13.00 -38.25
C ARG A 49 -74.21 14.11 -37.20
N HIS A 50 -74.93 14.02 -36.07
CA HIS A 50 -74.74 14.93 -34.94
C HIS A 50 -73.38 14.71 -34.29
N VAL A 51 -73.00 13.47 -33.99
CA VAL A 51 -71.70 13.08 -33.40
C VAL A 51 -70.54 13.59 -34.26
N GLY A 52 -70.67 13.50 -35.60
CA GLY A 52 -69.67 13.97 -36.57
C GLY A 52 -69.38 15.47 -36.51
N LYS A 53 -70.26 16.28 -35.90
CA LYS A 53 -70.04 17.74 -35.68
C LYS A 53 -69.03 18.03 -34.59
N PHE A 54 -68.68 17.04 -33.77
CA PHE A 54 -67.77 17.18 -32.61
C PHE A 54 -66.45 16.46 -32.91
N PRO A 55 -65.35 17.16 -33.16
CA PRO A 55 -64.10 16.57 -33.60
C PRO A 55 -63.55 15.45 -32.72
N SER A 56 -63.73 15.54 -31.37
CA SER A 56 -63.32 14.52 -30.42
C SER A 56 -64.09 13.21 -30.60
N MET A 57 -65.42 13.30 -30.79
CA MET A 57 -66.31 12.16 -31.01
C MET A 57 -66.16 11.58 -32.39
N ALA A 58 -66.10 12.43 -33.43
CA ALA A 58 -65.89 12.01 -34.80
C ALA A 58 -64.63 11.14 -34.98
N ARG A 59 -63.52 11.49 -34.31
CA ARG A 59 -62.31 10.69 -34.28
C ARG A 59 -62.49 9.30 -33.68
N LEU A 60 -63.30 9.16 -32.64
CA LEU A 60 -63.58 7.88 -31.99
C LEU A 60 -64.47 6.97 -32.86
N VAL A 61 -65.37 7.56 -33.65
CA VAL A 61 -66.22 6.83 -34.62
C VAL A 61 -65.40 6.41 -35.83
N GLY A 62 -64.58 7.30 -36.38
CA GLY A 62 -63.71 7.05 -37.55
C GLY A 62 -64.46 6.35 -38.68
N ASP A 63 -63.80 5.40 -39.34
CA ASP A 63 -64.39 4.63 -40.45
C ASP A 63 -65.35 3.50 -40.00
N HIS A 64 -65.63 3.41 -38.69
CA HIS A 64 -66.45 2.34 -38.13
C HIS A 64 -67.95 2.67 -38.05
N GLN A 65 -68.39 3.78 -38.58
CA GLN A 65 -69.76 4.28 -38.43
C GLN A 65 -70.80 3.21 -38.87
N GLU A 66 -70.60 2.52 -39.99
CA GLU A 66 -71.54 1.50 -40.48
C GLU A 66 -71.69 0.33 -39.50
N ARG A 67 -70.54 -0.18 -38.99
CA ARG A 67 -70.53 -1.24 -37.96
C ARG A 67 -71.18 -0.82 -36.65
N LEU A 68 -70.91 0.39 -36.22
CA LEU A 68 -71.45 0.98 -34.99
C LEU A 68 -72.97 1.23 -35.15
N SER A 69 -73.46 1.72 -36.32
CA SER A 69 -74.87 1.88 -36.61
C SER A 69 -75.64 0.57 -36.54
N LYS A 70 -75.09 -0.51 -37.12
CA LYS A 70 -75.67 -1.87 -37.01
C LYS A 70 -75.72 -2.39 -35.57
N ALA A 71 -74.65 -2.21 -34.82
CA ALA A 71 -74.59 -2.58 -33.41
C ALA A 71 -75.62 -1.84 -32.55
N GLN A 72 -75.78 -0.54 -32.84
CA GLN A 72 -76.72 0.31 -32.15
C GLN A 72 -78.17 -0.05 -32.49
N ALA A 73 -78.46 -0.38 -33.74
CA ALA A 73 -79.79 -0.87 -34.12
C ALA A 73 -80.17 -2.16 -33.37
N VAL A 74 -79.23 -3.11 -33.24
CA VAL A 74 -79.44 -4.32 -32.46
C VAL A 74 -79.63 -4.02 -30.98
N HIS A 75 -78.86 -3.06 -30.42
CA HIS A 75 -78.99 -2.63 -29.02
C HIS A 75 -80.39 -2.05 -28.74
N TRP A 76 -80.86 -1.12 -29.58
CA TRP A 76 -82.21 -0.56 -29.44
C TRP A 76 -83.31 -1.60 -29.61
N GLN A 77 -83.20 -2.51 -30.57
CA GLN A 77 -84.11 -3.63 -30.71
C GLN A 77 -84.20 -4.47 -29.42
N ARG A 78 -83.06 -4.76 -28.80
CA ARG A 78 -82.99 -5.48 -27.54
C ARG A 78 -83.63 -4.71 -26.38
N LEU A 79 -83.33 -3.42 -26.25
CA LEU A 79 -83.88 -2.57 -25.19
C LEU A 79 -85.41 -2.66 -25.18
N PHE A 80 -86.03 -2.61 -26.34
CA PHE A 80 -87.48 -2.62 -26.46
C PHE A 80 -88.15 -4.00 -26.39
N ASN A 81 -87.39 -5.09 -26.67
CA ASN A 81 -88.05 -6.42 -26.84
C ASN A 81 -87.54 -7.51 -25.90
N SER A 82 -86.39 -7.33 -25.23
CA SER A 82 -85.76 -8.39 -24.41
C SER A 82 -86.48 -8.65 -23.10
N GLY A 83 -87.32 -7.77 -22.66
CA GLY A 83 -87.96 -7.86 -21.33
C GLY A 83 -86.98 -7.65 -20.17
N PHE A 84 -85.78 -7.11 -20.39
CA PHE A 84 -84.71 -6.80 -19.43
C PHE A 84 -84.19 -8.05 -18.72
N ASP A 85 -83.98 -9.12 -19.46
CA ASP A 85 -83.40 -10.36 -18.95
C ASP A 85 -81.88 -10.25 -18.72
N ALA A 86 -81.29 -11.34 -18.19
CA ALA A 86 -79.84 -11.40 -17.97
C ALA A 86 -78.99 -11.21 -19.25
N GLY A 87 -79.51 -11.70 -20.39
CA GLY A 87 -78.87 -11.50 -21.71
C GLY A 87 -78.85 -10.05 -22.13
N TYR A 88 -79.91 -9.32 -21.88
CA TYR A 88 -79.98 -7.87 -22.09
C TYR A 88 -78.95 -7.14 -21.19
N LEU A 89 -78.92 -7.47 -19.89
CA LEU A 89 -78.01 -6.82 -18.93
C LEU A 89 -76.54 -6.98 -19.35
N GLU A 90 -76.18 -8.22 -19.75
CA GLU A 90 -74.80 -8.48 -20.21
C GLU A 90 -74.49 -7.73 -21.51
N SER A 91 -75.48 -7.60 -22.43
CA SER A 91 -75.33 -6.79 -23.65
C SER A 91 -75.08 -5.31 -23.34
N VAL A 92 -75.83 -4.71 -22.42
CA VAL A 92 -75.62 -3.30 -22.00
C VAL A 92 -74.26 -3.11 -21.37
N ARG A 93 -73.88 -4.02 -20.47
CA ARG A 93 -72.53 -4.01 -19.82
C ARG A 93 -71.44 -4.12 -20.87
N ALA A 94 -71.57 -4.97 -21.88
CA ALA A 94 -70.58 -5.12 -22.96
C ALA A 94 -70.47 -3.81 -23.79
N VAL A 95 -71.58 -3.18 -24.09
CA VAL A 95 -71.59 -1.87 -24.76
C VAL A 95 -70.93 -0.80 -23.92
N ALA A 96 -71.26 -0.72 -22.61
CA ALA A 96 -70.65 0.24 -21.70
C ALA A 96 -69.11 0.04 -21.58
N ARG A 97 -68.68 -1.22 -21.38
CA ARG A 97 -67.25 -1.56 -21.41
C ARG A 97 -66.55 -1.17 -22.69
N ALA A 98 -67.19 -1.33 -23.83
CA ALA A 98 -66.64 -0.89 -25.11
C ALA A 98 -66.43 0.61 -25.16
N HIS A 99 -67.40 1.39 -24.71
CA HIS A 99 -67.33 2.87 -24.63
C HIS A 99 -66.18 3.33 -23.69
N VAL A 100 -66.07 2.71 -22.49
CA VAL A 100 -64.96 2.97 -21.56
C VAL A 100 -63.62 2.69 -22.22
N ARG A 101 -63.50 1.56 -22.94
CA ARG A 101 -62.24 1.13 -23.62
C ARG A 101 -61.78 2.12 -24.69
N VAL A 102 -62.72 2.70 -25.42
CA VAL A 102 -62.39 3.72 -26.46
C VAL A 102 -62.28 5.13 -25.88
N GLY A 103 -62.46 5.30 -24.60
CA GLY A 103 -62.28 6.60 -23.90
C GLY A 103 -63.43 7.58 -24.00
N ILE A 104 -64.67 7.12 -24.35
CA ILE A 104 -65.84 7.98 -24.31
C ILE A 104 -66.16 8.29 -22.84
N LYS A 105 -66.20 9.56 -22.49
CA LYS A 105 -66.52 9.98 -21.11
C LYS A 105 -68.03 9.86 -20.83
N PRO A 106 -68.46 9.67 -19.57
CA PRO A 106 -69.85 9.52 -19.22
C PRO A 106 -70.76 10.69 -19.69
N ASP A 107 -70.29 11.94 -19.66
CA ASP A 107 -71.00 13.12 -20.14
C ASP A 107 -71.36 13.01 -21.62
N TRP A 108 -70.45 12.56 -22.48
CA TRP A 108 -70.75 12.32 -23.90
C TRP A 108 -71.71 11.16 -24.12
N TYR A 109 -71.58 10.10 -23.30
CA TYR A 109 -72.48 8.95 -23.37
C TYR A 109 -73.89 9.34 -23.00
N ILE A 110 -74.11 10.08 -21.88
CA ILE A 110 -75.38 10.61 -21.46
C ILE A 110 -75.98 11.57 -22.51
N GLY A 111 -75.15 12.48 -23.07
CA GLY A 111 -75.55 13.38 -24.12
C GLY A 111 -76.03 12.64 -25.38
N GLY A 112 -75.40 11.50 -25.75
CA GLY A 112 -75.82 10.64 -26.84
C GLY A 112 -77.21 10.05 -26.65
N TYR A 113 -77.51 9.58 -25.41
CA TYR A 113 -78.86 9.12 -25.08
C TYR A 113 -79.92 10.23 -25.21
N ASN A 114 -79.59 11.45 -24.76
CA ASN A 114 -80.48 12.58 -24.87
C ASN A 114 -80.83 12.91 -26.33
N VAL A 115 -79.84 12.89 -27.21
CA VAL A 115 -80.06 13.15 -28.67
C VAL A 115 -80.99 12.11 -29.26
N ILE A 116 -80.72 10.82 -29.03
CA ILE A 116 -81.53 9.74 -29.58
C ILE A 116 -82.96 9.78 -28.95
N LEU A 117 -83.07 9.98 -27.66
CA LEU A 117 -84.34 10.05 -26.95
C LEU A 117 -85.22 11.18 -27.51
N ALA A 118 -84.67 12.32 -27.87
CA ALA A 118 -85.41 13.42 -28.50
C ALA A 118 -85.98 12.97 -29.84
N ASP A 119 -85.18 12.30 -30.65
CA ASP A 119 -85.60 11.80 -31.98
C ASP A 119 -86.66 10.68 -31.85
N LEU A 120 -86.49 9.75 -30.90
CA LEU A 120 -87.48 8.72 -30.60
C LEU A 120 -88.83 9.34 -30.14
N THR A 121 -88.74 10.35 -29.25
CA THR A 121 -89.92 11.05 -28.79
C THR A 121 -90.63 11.79 -29.93
N ALA A 122 -89.92 12.45 -30.81
CA ALA A 122 -90.46 13.14 -31.99
C ALA A 122 -91.19 12.14 -32.96
N ALA A 123 -90.58 10.94 -33.12
CA ALA A 123 -91.17 9.90 -33.94
C ALA A 123 -92.49 9.37 -33.32
N LEU A 124 -92.55 9.13 -32.00
CA LEU A 124 -93.74 8.70 -31.29
C LEU A 124 -94.83 9.77 -31.34
N VAL A 125 -94.52 11.05 -31.26
CA VAL A 125 -95.52 12.15 -31.41
C VAL A 125 -96.10 12.11 -32.74
N LYS A 126 -95.33 11.90 -33.83
CA LYS A 126 -95.79 11.82 -35.21
C LYS A 126 -96.75 10.64 -35.40
N GLU A 127 -96.44 9.46 -34.94
CA GLU A 127 -97.19 8.22 -35.08
C GLU A 127 -98.51 8.15 -34.26
N THR A 128 -98.56 8.90 -33.10
CA THR A 128 -99.68 8.83 -32.17
C THR A 128 -100.52 10.12 -32.09
N ARG A 129 -100.43 10.95 -33.14
CA ARG A 129 -101.03 12.32 -33.25
C ARG A 129 -102.44 12.46 -32.71
N LEU A 130 -103.28 11.49 -32.78
CA LEU A 130 -104.70 11.59 -32.47
C LEU A 130 -105.06 10.88 -31.13
N ARG A 131 -104.03 10.39 -30.35
CA ARG A 131 -104.27 9.60 -29.16
C ARG A 131 -103.34 10.04 -28.00
N PRO A 132 -103.58 11.20 -27.33
CA PRO A 132 -102.62 11.78 -26.32
C PRO A 132 -102.41 10.88 -25.11
N GLY A 133 -103.39 10.19 -24.59
CA GLY A 133 -103.19 9.24 -23.49
C GLY A 133 -102.33 8.05 -23.84
N ARG A 134 -102.37 7.58 -25.09
CA ARG A 134 -101.44 6.53 -25.59
C ARG A 134 -100.01 7.06 -25.78
N LEU A 135 -99.90 8.26 -26.31
CA LEU A 135 -98.61 8.95 -26.44
C LEU A 135 -97.87 9.07 -25.10
N THR A 136 -98.57 9.54 -24.06
CA THR A 136 -97.99 9.69 -22.71
C THR A 136 -97.47 8.33 -22.16
N ARG A 137 -98.23 7.22 -22.28
CA ARG A 137 -97.78 5.90 -21.82
C ARG A 137 -96.55 5.42 -22.61
N LEU A 138 -96.50 5.58 -23.92
CA LEU A 138 -95.35 5.17 -24.75
C LEU A 138 -94.13 6.01 -24.45
N ILE A 139 -94.25 7.33 -24.31
CA ILE A 139 -93.12 8.20 -23.90
C ILE A 139 -92.60 7.80 -22.56
N ASN A 140 -93.49 7.58 -21.55
CA ASN A 140 -93.04 7.19 -20.21
C ASN A 140 -92.32 5.83 -20.22
N ALA A 141 -92.82 4.86 -21.01
CA ALA A 141 -92.19 3.56 -21.16
C ALA A 141 -90.79 3.68 -21.80
N VAL A 142 -90.67 4.42 -22.91
CA VAL A 142 -89.40 4.66 -23.59
C VAL A 142 -88.42 5.40 -22.70
N ASN A 143 -88.83 6.48 -22.06
CA ASN A 143 -87.99 7.24 -21.14
C ASN A 143 -87.48 6.33 -20.00
N GLY A 144 -88.36 5.54 -19.34
CA GLY A 144 -88.02 4.63 -18.26
C GLY A 144 -86.94 3.62 -18.71
N ALA A 145 -87.19 3.01 -19.89
CA ALA A 145 -86.24 2.02 -20.46
C ALA A 145 -84.88 2.62 -20.81
N VAL A 146 -84.89 3.77 -21.46
CA VAL A 146 -83.67 4.50 -21.84
C VAL A 146 -82.88 4.97 -20.62
N MET A 147 -83.55 5.50 -19.62
CA MET A 147 -82.93 5.89 -18.40
C MET A 147 -82.38 4.70 -17.59
N PHE A 148 -83.11 3.58 -17.60
CA PHE A 148 -82.60 2.33 -17.01
C PHE A 148 -81.35 1.81 -17.71
N ASP A 149 -81.33 1.76 -19.00
CA ASP A 149 -80.21 1.33 -19.83
C ASP A 149 -78.96 2.25 -19.58
N MET A 150 -79.17 3.56 -19.62
CA MET A 150 -78.14 4.53 -19.29
C MET A 150 -77.61 4.34 -17.86
N GLY A 151 -78.49 4.11 -16.89
CA GLY A 151 -78.12 3.86 -15.49
C GLY A 151 -77.21 2.64 -15.30
N ILE A 152 -77.43 1.55 -16.07
CA ILE A 152 -76.56 0.38 -16.10
C ILE A 152 -75.18 0.77 -16.66
N ALA A 153 -75.14 1.48 -17.77
CA ALA A 153 -73.93 1.88 -18.40
C ALA A 153 -73.07 2.79 -17.50
N VAL A 154 -73.69 3.78 -16.85
CA VAL A 154 -73.00 4.63 -15.88
C VAL A 154 -72.45 3.83 -14.68
N SER A 155 -73.19 2.81 -14.19
CA SER A 155 -72.66 1.92 -13.15
C SER A 155 -71.40 1.18 -13.59
N VAL A 156 -71.34 0.67 -14.83
CA VAL A 156 -70.15 0.03 -15.40
C VAL A 156 -68.96 0.98 -15.53
N TYR A 157 -69.19 2.24 -15.89
CA TYR A 157 -68.14 3.27 -15.86
C TYR A 157 -67.58 3.45 -14.44
N HIS A 158 -68.44 3.56 -13.46
CA HIS A 158 -68.03 3.73 -12.08
C HIS A 158 -67.23 2.52 -11.56
N GLU A 159 -67.75 1.29 -11.78
CA GLU A 159 -67.04 0.06 -11.40
C GLU A 159 -65.64 -0.03 -12.07
N THR A 160 -65.56 0.31 -13.35
CA THR A 160 -64.31 0.27 -14.11
C THR A 160 -63.26 1.28 -13.58
N LEU A 161 -63.70 2.49 -13.25
CA LEU A 161 -62.85 3.53 -12.65
C LEU A 161 -62.31 3.13 -11.29
N LEU A 162 -63.20 2.59 -10.42
CA LEU A 162 -62.82 2.08 -9.09
C LEU A 162 -61.82 0.95 -9.20
N ALA A 163 -62.07 -0.03 -10.07
CA ALA A 163 -61.15 -1.18 -10.30
C ALA A 163 -59.76 -0.69 -10.82
N ALA A 164 -59.75 0.25 -11.77
CA ALA A 164 -58.52 0.85 -12.27
C ALA A 164 -57.74 1.63 -11.17
N GLY A 165 -58.47 2.34 -10.32
CA GLY A 165 -57.90 3.05 -9.18
C GLY A 165 -57.27 2.10 -8.16
N GLU A 166 -57.98 1.02 -7.84
CA GLU A 166 -57.48 0.00 -6.90
C GLU A 166 -56.25 -0.75 -7.46
N GLN A 167 -56.29 -1.10 -8.74
CA GLN A 167 -55.15 -1.73 -9.39
C GLN A 167 -53.91 -0.82 -9.43
N ARG A 168 -54.15 0.48 -9.68
CA ARG A 168 -53.07 1.49 -9.64
C ARG A 168 -52.46 1.61 -8.25
N ARG A 169 -53.31 1.61 -7.20
CA ARG A 169 -52.89 1.68 -5.79
C ARG A 169 -52.06 0.43 -5.42
N LYS A 170 -52.55 -0.77 -5.77
CA LYS A 170 -51.80 -2.01 -5.52
C LYS A 170 -50.44 -2.02 -6.22
N ARG A 171 -50.38 -1.56 -7.46
CA ARG A 171 -49.12 -1.47 -8.22
C ARG A 171 -48.16 -0.49 -7.56
N LEU A 172 -48.66 0.70 -7.17
CA LEU A 172 -47.84 1.68 -6.49
C LEU A 172 -47.28 1.17 -5.15
N ALA A 173 -48.13 0.49 -4.37
CA ALA A 173 -47.67 -0.13 -3.12
C ALA A 173 -46.57 -1.18 -3.35
N GLY A 174 -46.68 -1.99 -4.38
CA GLY A 174 -45.62 -2.96 -4.75
C GLY A 174 -44.32 -2.28 -5.18
N GLU A 175 -44.39 -1.21 -5.97
CA GLU A 175 -43.20 -0.45 -6.38
C GLU A 175 -42.51 0.25 -5.19
N ILE A 176 -43.31 0.74 -4.22
CA ILE A 176 -42.80 1.32 -2.97
C ILE A 176 -42.07 0.27 -2.14
N ASP A 177 -42.63 -0.94 -1.99
CA ASP A 177 -41.99 -2.04 -1.24
C ASP A 177 -40.65 -2.44 -1.86
N VAL A 178 -40.61 -2.61 -3.18
CA VAL A 178 -39.36 -2.89 -3.91
C VAL A 178 -38.33 -1.79 -3.71
N PHE A 179 -38.76 -0.53 -3.79
CA PHE A 179 -37.88 0.61 -3.56
C PHE A 179 -37.33 0.63 -2.13
N ASP A 180 -38.20 0.41 -1.12
CA ASP A 180 -37.79 0.39 0.31
C ASP A 180 -36.73 -0.68 0.58
N HIS A 181 -36.93 -1.89 0.06
CA HIS A 181 -35.93 -2.95 0.18
C HIS A 181 -34.60 -2.59 -0.49
N THR A 182 -34.64 -2.16 -1.76
CA THR A 182 -33.43 -1.79 -2.50
C THR A 182 -32.69 -0.62 -1.85
N PHE A 183 -33.45 0.33 -1.33
CA PHE A 183 -32.88 1.49 -0.64
C PHE A 183 -32.25 1.10 0.70
N SER A 184 -32.94 0.25 1.48
CA SER A 184 -32.44 -0.27 2.76
C SER A 184 -31.15 -1.07 2.58
N ASP A 185 -31.08 -1.93 1.54
CA ASP A 185 -29.86 -2.67 1.17
C ASP A 185 -28.71 -1.73 0.81
N SER A 186 -29.02 -0.66 0.06
CA SER A 186 -28.03 0.34 -0.34
C SER A 186 -27.48 1.11 0.87
N LEU A 187 -28.36 1.49 1.81
CA LEU A 187 -27.95 2.14 3.07
C LEU A 187 -27.10 1.19 3.94
N ALA A 188 -27.49 -0.07 4.04
CA ALA A 188 -26.71 -1.07 4.77
C ALA A 188 -25.30 -1.25 4.18
N ALA A 189 -25.20 -1.28 2.85
CA ALA A 189 -23.91 -1.31 2.15
C ALA A 189 -23.07 -0.06 2.40
N LEU A 190 -23.69 1.13 2.41
CA LEU A 190 -23.02 2.41 2.69
C LEU A 190 -22.49 2.47 4.13
N ASN A 191 -23.31 2.08 5.11
CA ASN A 191 -22.90 2.01 6.52
C ASN A 191 -21.76 1.01 6.73
N LYS A 192 -21.82 -0.15 6.06
CA LYS A 192 -20.74 -1.14 6.09
C LYS A 192 -19.44 -0.55 5.50
N ALA A 193 -19.53 0.16 4.38
CA ALA A 193 -18.37 0.80 3.77
C ALA A 193 -17.75 1.86 4.69
N ALA A 194 -18.57 2.72 5.32
CA ALA A 194 -18.12 3.71 6.29
C ALA A 194 -17.42 3.05 7.50
N HIS A 195 -17.99 1.95 8.02
CA HIS A 195 -17.37 1.19 9.10
C HIS A 195 -16.01 0.58 8.71
N VAL A 196 -15.91 -0.01 7.51
CA VAL A 196 -14.64 -0.56 7.00
C VAL A 196 -13.60 0.54 6.81
N MET A 197 -14.01 1.70 6.26
CA MET A 197 -13.13 2.86 6.12
C MET A 197 -12.59 3.36 7.46
N ARG A 198 -13.42 3.39 8.50
CA ARG A 198 -13.01 3.78 9.86
C ARG A 198 -11.99 2.80 10.44
N GLY A 199 -12.27 1.49 10.37
CA GLY A 199 -11.33 0.46 10.83
C GLY A 199 -10.00 0.48 10.07
N ALA A 200 -10.03 0.68 8.74
CA ALA A 200 -8.82 0.81 7.94
C ALA A 200 -8.02 2.07 8.32
N SER A 201 -8.71 3.20 8.58
CA SER A 201 -8.07 4.44 9.06
C SER A 201 -7.41 4.28 10.42
N GLU A 202 -8.05 3.60 11.37
CA GLU A 202 -7.47 3.30 12.68
C GLU A 202 -6.19 2.47 12.55
N GLN A 203 -6.22 1.40 11.76
CA GLN A 203 -5.05 0.56 11.47
C GLN A 203 -3.92 1.35 10.80
N LEU A 204 -4.27 2.22 9.83
CA LEU A 204 -3.29 3.07 9.16
C LEU A 204 -2.69 4.11 10.12
N GLY A 205 -3.48 4.68 11.02
CA GLY A 205 -3.02 5.56 12.09
C GLY A 205 -2.02 4.89 13.04
N GLU A 206 -2.33 3.66 13.47
CA GLU A 206 -1.40 2.86 14.28
C GLU A 206 -0.11 2.52 13.54
N ALA A 207 -0.20 2.13 12.25
CA ALA A 207 0.95 1.84 11.42
C ALA A 207 1.83 3.09 11.25
N THR A 208 1.22 4.24 11.02
CA THR A 208 1.90 5.54 10.92
C THR A 208 2.62 5.91 12.22
N SER A 209 1.97 5.72 13.36
CA SER A 209 2.57 5.94 14.67
C SER A 209 3.78 5.03 14.90
N ARG A 210 3.70 3.74 14.55
CA ARG A 210 4.83 2.82 14.61
C ARG A 210 5.98 3.25 13.69
N THR A 211 5.66 3.66 12.45
CA THR A 211 6.65 4.16 11.49
C THR A 211 7.39 5.39 12.01
N THR A 212 6.68 6.33 12.64
CA THR A 212 7.27 7.53 13.23
C THR A 212 8.22 7.15 14.37
N LYS A 213 7.82 6.24 15.28
CA LYS A 213 8.70 5.76 16.38
C LYS A 213 9.94 5.04 15.84
N GLN A 214 9.78 4.27 14.77
CA GLN A 214 10.90 3.60 14.10
C GLN A 214 11.87 4.62 13.49
N ALA A 215 11.34 5.65 12.85
CA ALA A 215 12.11 6.77 12.30
C ALA A 215 12.90 7.50 13.39
N ASP A 216 12.29 7.76 14.55
CA ASP A 216 12.97 8.36 15.70
C ASP A 216 14.15 7.49 16.21
N SER A 217 13.93 6.18 16.28
CA SER A 217 14.98 5.23 16.65
C SER A 217 16.12 5.19 15.62
N MET A 218 15.79 5.24 14.32
CA MET A 218 16.79 5.29 13.25
C MET A 218 17.60 6.59 13.28
N THR A 219 16.98 7.74 13.56
CA THR A 219 17.69 9.02 13.75
C THR A 219 18.74 8.88 14.85
N LYS A 220 18.35 8.34 16.01
CA LYS A 220 19.27 8.11 17.12
C LYS A 220 20.42 7.17 16.75
N THR A 221 20.12 6.11 16.01
CA THR A 221 21.13 5.17 15.52
C THR A 221 22.12 5.84 14.56
N ALA A 222 21.64 6.69 13.65
CA ALA A 222 22.49 7.45 12.73
C ALA A 222 23.39 8.44 13.48
N GLU A 223 22.87 9.15 14.48
CA GLU A 223 23.66 10.04 15.34
C GLU A 223 24.74 9.27 16.12
N GLU A 224 24.40 8.10 16.67
CA GLU A 224 25.36 7.22 17.34
C GLU A 224 26.44 6.71 16.37
N MET A 225 26.07 6.34 15.14
CA MET A 225 27.01 5.93 14.09
C MET A 225 27.99 7.07 13.75
N ALA A 226 27.49 8.27 13.50
CA ALA A 226 28.33 9.44 13.24
C ALA A 226 29.29 9.73 14.42
N GLY A 227 28.79 9.65 15.66
CA GLY A 227 29.59 9.80 16.86
C GLY A 227 30.67 8.72 17.02
N ARG A 228 30.37 7.46 16.66
CA ARG A 228 31.37 6.37 16.64
C ARG A 228 32.40 6.57 15.54
N ALA A 229 31.98 6.95 14.35
CA ALA A 229 32.87 7.27 13.24
C ALA A 229 33.87 8.38 13.64
N ALA A 230 33.39 9.48 14.20
CA ALA A 230 34.26 10.56 14.68
C ALA A 230 35.31 10.10 15.72
N ARG A 231 34.90 9.24 16.68
CA ARG A 231 35.85 8.67 17.67
C ARG A 231 36.86 7.74 16.98
N SER A 232 36.44 6.94 16.03
CA SER A 232 37.34 6.05 15.29
C SER A 232 38.33 6.82 14.42
N ALA A 233 37.89 7.93 13.80
CA ALA A 233 38.78 8.84 13.06
C ALA A 233 39.86 9.44 13.97
N ALA A 234 39.48 9.93 15.16
CA ALA A 234 40.43 10.46 16.17
C ALA A 234 41.43 9.41 16.62
N ALA A 235 40.97 8.18 16.85
CA ALA A 235 41.84 7.06 17.24
C ALA A 235 42.81 6.67 16.11
N ALA A 236 42.35 6.59 14.89
CA ALA A 236 43.19 6.34 13.70
C ALA A 236 44.20 7.45 13.47
N GLY A 237 43.79 8.74 13.65
CA GLY A 237 44.72 9.87 13.60
C GLY A 237 45.81 9.83 14.68
N SER A 238 45.46 9.40 15.90
CA SER A 238 46.45 9.15 16.96
C SER A 238 47.38 7.99 16.63
N MET A 239 46.87 6.93 16.01
CA MET A 239 47.64 5.78 15.54
C MET A 239 48.64 6.19 14.46
N ALA A 240 48.20 6.99 13.45
CA ALA A 240 49.06 7.52 12.41
C ALA A 240 50.24 8.28 13.00
N LYS A 241 50.05 9.14 14.00
CA LYS A 241 51.10 9.85 14.71
C LYS A 241 52.03 8.93 15.47
N SER A 242 51.48 7.84 16.08
CA SER A 242 52.31 6.82 16.75
C SER A 242 53.17 6.05 15.76
N ILE A 243 52.62 5.72 14.59
CA ILE A 243 53.31 5.04 13.48
C ILE A 243 54.50 5.89 13.03
N GLU A 244 54.33 7.20 12.76
CA GLU A 244 55.39 8.13 12.41
C GLU A 244 56.49 8.19 13.46
N THR A 245 56.10 8.11 14.74
CA THR A 245 57.07 8.08 15.85
C THR A 245 57.88 6.78 15.90
N VAL A 246 57.26 5.61 15.64
CA VAL A 246 57.93 4.34 15.57
C VAL A 246 58.86 4.25 14.36
N GLU A 247 58.44 4.77 13.20
CA GLU A 247 59.27 4.87 12.02
C GLU A 247 60.56 5.65 12.28
N ASN A 248 60.51 6.82 12.91
CA ASN A 248 61.61 7.63 13.29
C ASN A 248 62.57 6.88 14.27
N TYR A 249 62.00 6.08 15.20
CA TYR A 249 62.84 5.29 16.10
C TYR A 249 63.55 4.12 15.38
N ALA A 250 62.89 3.48 14.46
CA ALA A 250 63.48 2.39 13.66
C ALA A 250 64.61 2.92 12.79
N GLU A 251 64.43 4.03 12.11
CA GLU A 251 65.42 4.71 11.31
C GLU A 251 66.67 5.13 12.13
N ARG A 252 66.44 5.74 13.32
CA ARG A 252 67.53 6.04 14.24
C ARG A 252 68.28 4.81 14.77
N ALA A 253 67.54 3.72 15.06
CA ALA A 253 68.17 2.48 15.48
C ALA A 253 69.04 1.89 14.36
N TYR A 254 68.60 1.94 13.12
CA TYR A 254 69.36 1.52 11.94
C TYR A 254 70.66 2.35 11.79
N GLU A 255 70.57 3.67 11.89
CA GLU A 255 71.74 4.59 11.84
C GLU A 255 72.76 4.30 12.96
N ILE A 256 72.26 4.12 14.21
CA ILE A 256 73.10 3.85 15.38
C ILE A 256 73.81 2.50 15.22
N ALA A 257 73.06 1.46 14.79
CA ALA A 257 73.62 0.16 14.54
C ALA A 257 74.67 0.19 13.42
N GLY A 258 74.46 0.94 12.34
CA GLY A 258 75.42 1.17 11.28
C GLY A 258 76.71 1.79 11.80
N LYS A 259 76.64 2.84 12.63
CA LYS A 259 77.81 3.49 13.27
C LYS A 259 78.52 2.53 14.21
N ALA A 260 77.80 1.74 15.01
CA ALA A 260 78.38 0.76 15.89
C ALA A 260 79.11 -0.34 15.13
N ALA A 261 78.58 -0.78 13.97
CA ALA A 261 79.22 -1.76 13.10
C ALA A 261 80.54 -1.23 12.55
N GLU A 262 80.62 0.02 12.11
CA GLU A 262 81.85 0.66 11.65
C GLU A 262 82.87 0.74 12.78
N GLN A 263 82.45 1.13 13.96
CA GLN A 263 83.36 1.19 15.14
C GLN A 263 83.85 -0.18 15.57
N ALA A 264 83.03 -1.19 15.59
CA ALA A 264 83.40 -2.55 15.90
C ALA A 264 84.44 -3.09 14.86
N LYS A 265 84.20 -2.83 13.58
CA LYS A 265 85.15 -3.18 12.50
C LYS A 265 86.48 -2.47 12.64
N ALA A 266 86.49 -1.20 12.99
CA ALA A 266 87.72 -0.46 13.23
C ALA A 266 88.48 -0.97 14.45
N ALA A 267 87.75 -1.32 15.55
CA ALA A 267 88.32 -1.95 16.76
C ALA A 267 88.94 -3.34 16.41
N ASP A 268 88.21 -4.18 15.67
CA ASP A 268 88.73 -5.50 15.23
C ASP A 268 90.04 -5.35 14.42
N ALA A 269 90.07 -4.44 13.48
CA ALA A 269 91.36 -4.19 12.73
C ALA A 269 92.50 -3.76 13.64
N GLY A 270 92.22 -2.92 14.65
CA GLY A 270 93.21 -2.49 15.62
C GLY A 270 93.74 -3.62 16.48
N VAL A 271 92.81 -4.50 16.95
CA VAL A 271 93.19 -5.64 17.81
C VAL A 271 93.92 -6.74 17.02
N ARG A 272 93.54 -6.97 15.78
CA ARG A 272 94.29 -7.89 14.85
C ARG A 272 95.72 -7.37 14.56
N GLY A 273 95.85 -6.01 14.39
CA GLY A 273 97.18 -5.39 14.27
C GLY A 273 98.00 -5.59 15.53
N LEU A 274 97.38 -5.48 16.76
CA LEU A 274 98.09 -5.80 17.99
C LEU A 274 98.53 -7.26 18.09
N ALA A 275 97.68 -8.19 17.64
CA ALA A 275 98.04 -9.63 17.57
C ALA A 275 99.31 -9.88 16.73
N GLU A 276 99.40 -9.26 15.52
CA GLU A 276 100.60 -9.39 14.70
C GLU A 276 101.84 -8.77 15.37
N VAL A 277 101.72 -7.66 16.02
CA VAL A 277 102.82 -7.01 16.73
C VAL A 277 103.30 -7.88 17.89
N THR A 278 102.36 -8.41 18.72
CA THR A 278 102.72 -9.28 19.83
C THR A 278 103.30 -10.64 19.39
N GLU A 279 102.90 -11.21 18.26
CA GLU A 279 103.48 -12.41 17.63
C GLU A 279 104.93 -12.12 17.26
N ARG A 280 105.20 -11.01 16.58
CA ARG A 280 106.55 -10.53 16.22
C ARG A 280 107.45 -10.32 17.49
N ILE A 281 106.89 -9.67 18.52
CA ILE A 281 107.66 -9.50 19.78
C ILE A 281 107.95 -10.85 20.39
N GLY A 282 106.98 -11.74 20.44
CA GLY A 282 107.19 -13.11 20.94
C GLY A 282 108.39 -13.84 20.22
N SER A 283 108.44 -13.72 18.89
CA SER A 283 109.55 -14.29 18.09
C SER A 283 110.92 -13.63 18.44
N ILE A 284 110.89 -12.32 18.68
CA ILE A 284 112.15 -11.61 19.08
C ILE A 284 112.60 -12.03 20.48
N VAL A 285 111.62 -12.15 21.41
CA VAL A 285 111.94 -12.63 22.81
C VAL A 285 112.45 -14.05 22.80
N GLU A 286 111.90 -14.91 21.99
CA GLU A 286 112.44 -16.29 21.84
C GLU A 286 113.87 -16.33 21.30
N LEU A 287 114.19 -15.44 20.29
CA LEU A 287 115.53 -15.30 19.75
C LEU A 287 116.47 -14.77 20.83
N ILE A 288 116.08 -13.76 21.62
CA ILE A 288 116.92 -13.18 22.69
C ILE A 288 117.18 -14.24 23.76
N GLY A 289 116.14 -15.02 24.15
CA GLY A 289 116.27 -16.13 25.06
C GLY A 289 117.21 -17.21 24.55
N GLY A 290 117.16 -17.44 23.23
CA GLY A 290 118.15 -18.33 22.52
C GLY A 290 119.57 -17.84 22.61
N ILE A 291 119.76 -16.56 22.33
CA ILE A 291 121.07 -15.89 22.42
C ILE A 291 121.63 -15.92 23.90
N ALA A 292 120.75 -15.64 24.90
CA ALA A 292 121.08 -15.66 26.27
C ALA A 292 121.56 -17.09 26.70
N ARG A 293 120.82 -18.12 26.30
CA ARG A 293 121.27 -19.56 26.53
C ARG A 293 122.60 -19.85 25.87
N GLN A 294 122.81 -19.40 24.65
CA GLN A 294 124.07 -19.60 23.89
C GLN A 294 125.23 -18.88 24.55
N THR A 295 124.99 -17.62 24.96
CA THR A 295 125.95 -16.79 25.72
C THR A 295 126.29 -17.41 27.08
N ASN A 296 125.34 -17.98 27.80
CA ASN A 296 125.59 -18.73 28.99
C ASN A 296 126.46 -19.98 28.76
N LEU A 297 126.24 -20.67 27.67
CA LEU A 297 127.11 -21.79 27.27
C LEU A 297 128.53 -21.35 26.92
N LEU A 298 128.66 -20.24 26.18
CA LEU A 298 129.95 -19.63 25.85
C LEU A 298 130.70 -19.16 27.09
N ALA A 299 129.98 -18.50 28.00
CA ALA A 299 130.56 -18.07 29.30
C ALA A 299 130.91 -19.21 30.18
N LEU A 300 130.17 -20.32 30.17
CA LEU A 300 130.51 -21.55 30.84
C LEU A 300 131.77 -22.12 30.31
N ASN A 301 131.93 -22.29 28.97
CA ASN A 301 133.11 -22.76 28.29
C ASN A 301 134.31 -21.84 28.60
N ALA A 302 134.14 -20.52 28.57
CA ALA A 302 135.20 -19.60 28.95
C ALA A 302 135.61 -19.70 30.41
N THR A 303 134.66 -19.97 31.31
CA THR A 303 134.93 -20.21 32.76
C THR A 303 135.77 -21.49 32.96
N ILE A 304 135.41 -22.49 32.25
CA ILE A 304 136.19 -23.78 32.21
C ILE A 304 137.58 -23.58 31.72
N GLU A 305 137.76 -22.90 30.61
CA GLU A 305 139.11 -22.69 30.00
C GLU A 305 139.95 -21.72 30.84
N ALA A 306 139.32 -20.66 31.48
CA ALA A 306 139.94 -19.79 32.40
C ALA A 306 140.43 -20.53 33.67
N ALA A 307 139.67 -21.48 34.20
CA ALA A 307 140.08 -22.37 35.28
C ALA A 307 141.27 -23.33 34.89
N ARG A 308 141.32 -23.70 33.63
CA ARG A 308 142.33 -24.53 33.05
C ARG A 308 143.69 -23.83 32.84
N ALA A 309 143.63 -22.47 32.63
CA ALA A 309 144.82 -21.65 32.45
C ALA A 309 145.50 -21.25 33.85
N GLY A 310 144.94 -21.64 34.96
CA GLY A 310 145.55 -21.40 36.31
C GLY A 310 145.65 -19.92 36.66
N GLU A 311 146.78 -19.47 37.23
CA GLU A 311 146.95 -18.07 37.67
C GLU A 311 146.81 -17.04 36.54
N ALA A 312 147.14 -17.38 35.30
CA ALA A 312 147.06 -16.47 34.14
C ALA A 312 145.59 -16.30 33.66
N GLY A 313 144.71 -17.15 34.11
CA GLY A 313 143.26 -17.04 33.76
C GLY A 313 142.34 -16.35 34.70
N LEU A 314 142.84 -15.92 35.89
CA LEU A 314 141.97 -15.32 36.93
C LEU A 314 141.14 -14.12 36.51
N GLY A 315 141.71 -13.21 35.73
CA GLY A 315 140.93 -12.06 35.19
C GLY A 315 139.86 -12.45 34.19
N PHE A 316 140.16 -13.46 33.37
CA PHE A 316 139.20 -13.98 32.43
C PHE A 316 138.06 -14.76 33.15
N ALA A 317 138.41 -15.50 34.21
CA ALA A 317 137.44 -16.25 34.98
C ALA A 317 136.37 -15.34 35.67
N VAL A 318 136.80 -14.15 36.10
CA VAL A 318 135.82 -13.16 36.68
C VAL A 318 134.86 -12.61 35.60
N VAL A 319 135.40 -12.23 34.43
CA VAL A 319 134.62 -11.76 33.33
C VAL A 319 133.63 -12.83 32.82
N ALA A 320 134.17 -14.07 32.62
CA ALA A 320 133.37 -15.21 32.23
C ALA A 320 132.24 -15.53 33.21
N ARG A 321 132.46 -15.41 34.51
CA ARG A 321 131.47 -15.63 35.57
C ARG A 321 130.42 -14.49 35.52
N GLU A 322 130.83 -13.23 35.33
CA GLU A 322 129.93 -12.09 35.20
C GLU A 322 129.05 -12.18 33.94
N VAL A 323 129.65 -12.58 32.78
CA VAL A 323 128.92 -12.82 31.56
C VAL A 323 127.91 -13.97 31.76
N LYS A 324 128.27 -15.00 32.49
CA LYS A 324 127.35 -16.12 32.79
C LYS A 324 126.23 -15.69 33.64
N THR A 325 126.53 -14.90 34.71
CA THR A 325 125.44 -14.34 35.57
C THR A 325 124.53 -13.45 34.86
N LEU A 326 125.03 -12.56 33.97
CA LEU A 326 124.25 -11.64 33.13
C LEU A 326 123.39 -12.40 32.12
N SER A 327 123.96 -13.43 31.52
CA SER A 327 123.22 -14.29 30.50
C SER A 327 122.08 -15.07 31.22
N MET A 328 122.33 -15.56 32.51
CA MET A 328 121.24 -16.23 33.28
C MET A 328 120.15 -15.23 33.64
N GLN A 329 120.54 -14.01 34.10
CA GLN A 329 119.58 -12.91 34.40
C GLN A 329 118.77 -12.54 33.08
N THR A 330 119.44 -12.40 31.89
CA THR A 330 118.84 -12.14 30.60
C THR A 330 117.86 -13.27 30.23
N ALA A 331 118.26 -14.55 30.44
CA ALA A 331 117.36 -15.67 30.17
C ALA A 331 116.14 -15.69 31.02
N LYS A 332 116.29 -15.33 32.30
CA LYS A 332 115.13 -15.21 33.22
C LYS A 332 114.22 -14.06 32.88
N ALA A 333 114.79 -12.91 32.55
CA ALA A 333 114.04 -11.72 32.14
C ALA A 333 113.25 -11.97 30.81
N THR A 334 113.92 -12.64 29.86
CA THR A 334 113.25 -13.02 28.60
C THR A 334 112.09 -14.02 28.81
N GLN A 335 112.26 -15.00 29.72
CA GLN A 335 111.11 -15.89 30.08
C GLN A 335 109.96 -15.14 30.71
N GLU A 336 110.22 -14.25 31.60
CA GLU A 336 109.16 -13.38 32.21
C GLU A 336 108.44 -12.54 31.13
N ILE A 337 109.20 -12.00 30.14
CA ILE A 337 108.59 -11.26 29.06
C ILE A 337 107.82 -12.19 28.13
N ALA A 338 108.28 -13.41 27.89
CA ALA A 338 107.57 -14.41 27.05
C ALA A 338 106.22 -14.79 27.72
N ASP A 339 106.21 -14.97 29.02
CA ASP A 339 104.95 -15.26 29.71
C ASP A 339 103.94 -14.06 29.64
N GLN A 340 104.44 -12.79 29.77
CA GLN A 340 103.61 -11.62 29.55
C GLN A 340 103.12 -11.53 28.12
N ILE A 341 103.93 -11.77 27.08
CA ILE A 341 103.50 -11.76 25.69
C ILE A 341 102.44 -12.86 25.42
N ALA A 342 102.64 -14.08 26.01
CA ALA A 342 101.64 -15.14 25.93
C ALA A 342 100.25 -14.68 26.56
N ALA A 343 100.32 -14.02 27.73
CA ALA A 343 99.06 -13.48 28.32
C ALA A 343 98.41 -12.38 27.45
N ILE A 344 99.20 -11.46 26.90
CA ILE A 344 98.70 -10.45 25.95
C ILE A 344 98.06 -11.11 24.70
N GLN A 345 98.76 -12.11 24.11
CA GLN A 345 98.20 -12.85 22.96
C GLN A 345 96.89 -13.57 23.28
N GLN A 346 96.76 -14.16 24.52
CA GLN A 346 95.53 -14.78 24.95
C GLN A 346 94.38 -13.73 25.13
N ALA A 347 94.68 -12.61 25.75
CA ALA A 347 93.73 -11.51 25.93
C ALA A 347 93.26 -10.92 24.55
N THR A 348 94.21 -10.74 23.64
CA THR A 348 93.94 -10.25 22.29
C THR A 348 92.98 -11.20 21.51
N ARG A 349 93.25 -12.54 21.61
CA ARG A 349 92.33 -13.53 20.97
C ARG A 349 90.94 -13.51 21.60
N ALA A 350 90.84 -13.36 22.92
CA ALA A 350 89.53 -13.23 23.55
C ALA A 350 88.80 -11.96 23.07
N THR A 351 89.49 -10.80 23.00
CA THR A 351 88.93 -9.57 22.47
C THR A 351 88.46 -9.66 21.01
N VAL A 352 89.16 -10.37 20.15
CA VAL A 352 88.73 -10.63 18.75
C VAL A 352 87.39 -11.44 18.76
N SER A 353 87.28 -12.47 19.58
CA SER A 353 86.08 -13.26 19.70
C SER A 353 84.91 -12.43 20.25
N ASP A 354 85.12 -11.54 21.20
CA ASP A 354 84.10 -10.64 21.76
C ASP A 354 83.65 -9.63 20.67
N LEU A 355 84.57 -9.08 19.85
CA LEU A 355 84.22 -8.18 18.74
C LEU A 355 83.41 -8.88 17.64
N ASP A 356 83.73 -10.15 17.30
CA ASP A 356 82.89 -10.95 16.38
C ASP A 356 81.50 -11.14 16.94
N GLY A 357 81.36 -11.42 18.26
CA GLY A 357 80.06 -11.48 18.93
C GLY A 357 79.28 -10.16 18.91
N ILE A 358 79.95 -9.03 19.15
CA ILE A 358 79.34 -7.69 19.01
C ILE A 358 78.88 -7.47 17.59
N GLY A 359 79.62 -7.85 16.57
CA GLY A 359 79.24 -7.72 15.16
C GLY A 359 77.97 -8.52 14.86
N ALA A 360 77.82 -9.75 15.40
CA ALA A 360 76.63 -10.52 15.27
C ALA A 360 75.37 -9.85 15.88
N VAL A 361 75.50 -9.30 17.10
CA VAL A 361 74.38 -8.59 17.78
C VAL A 361 74.00 -7.33 17.00
N ILE A 362 74.98 -6.58 16.47
CA ILE A 362 74.69 -5.41 15.64
C ILE A 362 73.91 -5.81 14.39
N SER A 363 74.25 -6.93 13.75
CA SER A 363 73.52 -7.43 12.57
C SER A 363 72.07 -7.81 12.92
N GLU A 364 71.82 -8.40 14.11
CA GLU A 364 70.49 -8.67 14.59
C GLU A 364 69.69 -7.40 14.81
N VAL A 365 70.29 -6.36 15.36
CA VAL A 365 69.63 -5.03 15.55
C VAL A 365 69.24 -4.41 14.22
N VAL A 366 70.11 -4.50 13.21
CA VAL A 366 69.79 -4.01 11.85
C VAL A 366 68.61 -4.74 11.25
N GLN A 367 68.60 -6.08 11.32
CA GLN A 367 67.47 -6.89 10.81
C GLN A 367 66.15 -6.59 11.57
N ALA A 368 66.24 -6.38 12.88
CA ALA A 368 65.11 -5.98 13.67
C ALA A 368 64.56 -4.60 13.26
N ALA A 369 65.43 -3.64 13.01
CA ALA A 369 65.04 -2.29 12.56
C ALA A 369 64.34 -2.35 11.18
N GLU A 370 64.89 -3.13 10.23
CA GLU A 370 64.26 -3.35 8.93
C GLU A 370 62.88 -4.02 9.02
N ALA A 371 62.75 -5.03 9.86
CA ALA A 371 61.46 -5.68 10.10
C ALA A 371 60.44 -4.75 10.76
N ILE A 372 60.87 -3.83 11.66
CA ILE A 372 60.02 -2.80 12.25
C ILE A 372 59.52 -1.82 11.14
N THR A 373 60.42 -1.36 10.26
CA THR A 373 60.07 -0.49 9.14
C THR A 373 59.01 -1.09 8.24
N ALA A 374 59.17 -2.33 7.84
CA ALA A 374 58.17 -3.05 7.04
C ALA A 374 56.80 -3.21 7.76
N ALA A 375 56.85 -3.47 9.06
CA ALA A 375 55.63 -3.53 9.90
C ALA A 375 54.91 -2.17 10.00
N VAL A 376 55.68 -1.10 10.12
CA VAL A 376 55.17 0.28 10.18
C VAL A 376 54.50 0.68 8.88
N GLU A 377 55.09 0.33 7.69
CA GLU A 377 54.46 0.58 6.39
C GLU A 377 53.10 -0.12 6.27
N ASN A 378 53.03 -1.41 6.70
CA ASN A 378 51.77 -2.15 6.73
C ASN A 378 50.74 -1.54 7.68
N GLN A 379 51.18 -1.07 8.86
CA GLN A 379 50.28 -0.39 9.78
C GLN A 379 49.77 0.97 9.26
N ALA A 380 50.62 1.72 8.57
CA ALA A 380 50.23 2.95 7.89
C ALA A 380 49.17 2.72 6.84
N ALA A 381 49.33 1.70 5.97
CA ALA A 381 48.33 1.32 4.99
C ALA A 381 46.99 0.87 5.63
N ALA A 382 47.07 0.06 6.69
CA ALA A 382 45.89 -0.36 7.44
C ALA A 382 45.17 0.82 8.12
N THR A 383 45.92 1.77 8.69
CA THR A 383 45.38 2.99 9.32
C THR A 383 44.71 3.89 8.31
N HIS A 384 45.27 4.02 7.11
CA HIS A 384 44.63 4.76 6.00
C HIS A 384 43.34 4.10 5.56
N SER A 385 43.30 2.78 5.44
CA SER A 385 42.07 2.04 5.13
C SER A 385 40.99 2.23 6.18
N ILE A 386 41.37 2.30 7.47
CA ILE A 386 40.42 2.59 8.58
C ILE A 386 39.84 4.02 8.40
N LEU A 387 40.66 5.02 8.07
CA LEU A 387 40.19 6.39 7.88
C LEU A 387 39.19 6.47 6.70
N THR A 388 39.46 5.80 5.59
CA THR A 388 38.53 5.73 4.46
C THR A 388 37.20 5.08 4.84
N ALA A 389 37.24 3.93 5.53
CA ALA A 389 36.02 3.26 6.00
C ALA A 389 35.21 4.11 7.00
N VAL A 390 35.89 4.87 7.86
CA VAL A 390 35.25 5.80 8.79
C VAL A 390 34.54 6.95 8.07
N GLU A 391 35.12 7.45 6.99
CA GLU A 391 34.51 8.51 6.16
C GLU A 391 33.26 7.97 5.45
N GLU A 392 33.32 6.76 4.90
CA GLU A 392 32.15 6.07 4.32
C GLU A 392 31.03 5.90 5.37
N ILE A 393 31.35 5.40 6.58
CA ILE A 393 30.36 5.26 7.67
C ILE A 393 29.72 6.61 8.02
N SER A 394 30.50 7.69 8.01
CA SER A 394 29.97 9.03 8.27
C SER A 394 28.99 9.50 7.21
N GLN A 395 29.31 9.23 5.92
CA GLN A 395 28.43 9.52 4.78
C GLN A 395 27.16 8.67 4.83
N ASP A 396 27.28 7.38 5.16
CA ASP A 396 26.15 6.47 5.32
C ASP A 396 25.22 6.93 6.45
N ALA A 397 25.78 7.35 7.58
CA ALA A 397 25.00 7.90 8.69
C ALA A 397 24.19 9.14 8.28
N GLN A 398 24.79 10.04 7.49
CA GLN A 398 24.09 11.19 6.94
C GLN A 398 22.98 10.76 5.94
N GLY A 399 23.27 9.79 5.06
CA GLY A 399 22.28 9.25 4.12
C GLY A 399 21.09 8.62 4.85
N VAL A 400 21.34 7.89 5.96
CA VAL A 400 20.26 7.35 6.81
C VAL A 400 19.44 8.49 7.44
N ALA A 401 20.06 9.55 7.92
CA ALA A 401 19.36 10.70 8.51
C ALA A 401 18.43 11.37 7.48
N ASP A 402 18.89 11.57 6.25
CA ASP A 402 18.11 12.17 5.15
C ASP A 402 16.94 11.25 4.72
N ALA A 403 17.18 9.93 4.64
CA ALA A 403 16.13 8.96 4.37
C ALA A 403 15.05 8.95 5.46
N VAL A 404 15.47 9.04 6.73
CA VAL A 404 14.54 9.13 7.88
C VAL A 404 13.72 10.42 7.83
N ALA A 405 14.29 11.54 7.45
CA ALA A 405 13.54 12.79 7.27
C ALA A 405 12.45 12.63 6.22
N THR A 406 12.74 11.94 5.11
CA THR A 406 11.76 11.62 4.06
C THR A 406 10.64 10.69 4.57
N VAL A 407 10.99 9.64 5.31
CA VAL A 407 10.02 8.71 5.93
C VAL A 407 9.12 9.45 6.92
N ARG A 408 9.66 10.39 7.68
CA ARG A 408 8.90 11.20 8.64
C ARG A 408 7.90 12.13 7.95
N ALA A 409 8.30 12.78 6.87
CA ALA A 409 7.40 13.60 6.05
C ALA A 409 6.26 12.76 5.47
N ALA A 410 6.57 11.59 4.89
CA ALA A 410 5.56 10.68 4.37
C ALA A 410 4.60 10.17 5.47
N ALA A 411 5.09 9.88 6.67
CA ALA A 411 4.26 9.49 7.80
C ALA A 411 3.31 10.63 8.24
N GLN A 412 3.76 11.88 8.21
CA GLN A 412 2.91 13.05 8.49
C GLN A 412 1.81 13.22 7.44
N ASP A 413 2.13 13.07 6.17
CA ASP A 413 1.14 13.13 5.08
C ASP A 413 0.08 12.04 5.22
N ILE A 414 0.50 10.81 5.52
CA ILE A 414 -0.41 9.70 5.80
C ILE A 414 -1.30 10.02 7.01
N GLY A 415 -0.77 10.64 8.05
CA GLY A 415 -1.55 11.11 9.21
C GLY A 415 -2.66 12.09 8.81
N GLY A 416 -2.39 13.01 7.88
CA GLY A 416 -3.39 13.90 7.28
C GLY A 416 -4.48 13.13 6.50
N ILE A 417 -4.08 12.14 5.71
CA ILE A 417 -5.01 11.26 4.97
C ILE A 417 -5.91 10.49 5.94
N VAL A 418 -5.36 9.91 7.01
CA VAL A 418 -6.12 9.20 8.06
C VAL A 418 -7.23 10.08 8.63
N THR A 419 -6.91 11.32 9.00
CA THR A 419 -7.89 12.29 9.51
C THR A 419 -8.98 12.59 8.49
N THR A 420 -8.60 12.77 7.22
CA THR A 420 -9.54 13.02 6.12
C THR A 420 -10.49 11.85 5.91
N VAL A 421 -9.98 10.60 5.90
CA VAL A 421 -10.78 9.38 5.72
C VAL A 421 -11.74 9.17 6.91
N GLN A 422 -11.31 9.45 8.14
CA GLN A 422 -12.18 9.39 9.32
C GLN A 422 -13.31 10.40 9.24
N THR A 423 -13.02 11.64 8.82
CA THR A 423 -14.02 12.67 8.62
C THR A 423 -15.03 12.28 7.54
N LEU A 424 -14.54 11.74 6.42
CA LEU A 424 -15.38 11.27 5.31
C LEU A 424 -16.29 10.10 5.75
N ALA A 425 -15.74 9.12 6.47
CA ALA A 425 -16.52 7.99 7.00
C ALA A 425 -17.62 8.47 7.95
N SER A 426 -17.33 9.45 8.81
CA SER A 426 -18.33 10.04 9.71
C SER A 426 -19.41 10.82 8.96
N SER A 427 -19.04 11.56 7.91
CA SER A 427 -20.00 12.25 7.03
C SER A 427 -20.89 11.28 6.26
N LEU A 428 -20.37 10.12 5.82
CA LEU A 428 -21.16 9.08 5.18
C LEU A 428 -22.18 8.47 6.13
N ASP A 429 -21.82 8.20 7.38
CA ASP A 429 -22.77 7.71 8.40
C ASP A 429 -23.91 8.74 8.65
N GLU A 430 -23.56 10.02 8.77
CA GLU A 430 -24.54 11.09 8.95
C GLU A 430 -25.47 11.23 7.74
N GLN A 431 -24.92 11.22 6.52
CA GLN A 431 -25.71 11.26 5.30
C GLN A 431 -26.64 10.05 5.16
N ALA A 432 -26.13 8.84 5.47
CA ALA A 432 -26.96 7.63 5.45
C ALA A 432 -28.11 7.71 6.46
N ALA A 433 -27.88 8.23 7.66
CA ALA A 433 -28.90 8.45 8.67
C ALA A 433 -29.95 9.49 8.21
N ASN A 434 -29.51 10.60 7.63
CA ASN A 434 -30.39 11.65 7.10
C ASN A 434 -31.25 11.13 5.93
N MET A 435 -30.63 10.41 4.97
CA MET A 435 -31.35 9.78 3.86
C MET A 435 -32.41 8.78 4.34
N ASN A 436 -32.08 7.95 5.33
CA ASN A 436 -33.05 7.04 5.92
C ASN A 436 -34.25 7.78 6.53
N GLY A 437 -33.97 8.87 7.25
CA GLY A 437 -35.02 9.74 7.81
C GLY A 437 -35.90 10.40 6.74
N ASP A 438 -35.29 10.90 5.65
CA ASP A 438 -36.01 11.56 4.56
C ASP A 438 -36.91 10.58 3.79
N VAL A 439 -36.42 9.39 3.49
CA VAL A 439 -37.18 8.34 2.81
C VAL A 439 -38.33 7.84 3.66
N ARG A 440 -38.13 7.62 4.96
CA ARG A 440 -39.24 7.28 5.87
C ARG A 440 -40.31 8.38 5.89
N ARG A 441 -39.93 9.65 6.04
CA ARG A 441 -40.88 10.76 5.96
C ARG A 441 -41.60 10.86 4.62
N PHE A 442 -40.95 10.52 3.54
CA PHE A 442 -41.55 10.44 2.21
C PHE A 442 -42.63 9.34 2.16
N PHE A 443 -42.32 8.12 2.61
CA PHE A 443 -43.29 7.02 2.64
C PHE A 443 -44.49 7.30 3.55
N ASP A 444 -44.27 7.87 4.73
CA ASP A 444 -45.35 8.26 5.62
C ASP A 444 -46.31 9.24 4.92
N ARG A 445 -45.82 10.20 4.18
CA ARG A 445 -46.64 11.14 3.38
C ARG A 445 -47.37 10.47 2.23
N VAL A 446 -46.74 9.53 1.53
CA VAL A 446 -47.38 8.79 0.45
C VAL A 446 -48.46 7.84 0.96
N ALA A 447 -48.25 7.22 2.14
CA ALA A 447 -49.24 6.38 2.77
C ALA A 447 -50.46 7.16 3.33
N ALA A 448 -50.27 8.44 3.67
CA ALA A 448 -51.35 9.31 4.16
C ALA A 448 -52.18 10.00 3.03
N ALA A 449 -51.71 9.96 1.80
CA ALA A 449 -52.36 10.54 0.62
C ALA A 449 -53.18 9.50 -0.17
#